data_eb1a1ad93f963e54df06184384b97620
#
_entry.id   eb1a1ad93f963e54df06184384b97620
#
_cell.length_a   1.000
_cell.length_b   1.000
_cell.length_c   1.000
_cell.angle_alpha   90.00
_cell.angle_beta   90.00
_cell.angle_gamma   90.00
#
_symmetry.space_group_name_H-M   'P 1'
#
loop_
_entity.id
_entity.type
_entity.pdbx_description
1 polymer ?
#
loop_
_entity_poly.entity_id
_entity_poly.type
_entity_poly.pdbx_seq_one_letter_code
_entity_poly.pdbx_strand_id
1 'polypeptide(L)'
;MATIAISALPIATSQAGADVLPIVQASSSTTKQLSITNLFTSPAFVTPALGAATATSVTATGAIAATGTAGVGYATGAGGAVTQLTSRTTGVTLNKTTGAITLFSAAGSATAATFTVTNSTVAATDVIILNQKSGTDLYDLMVTAVAAGSFNITFRTTGGSTTETPVFNFAVIKGVAA
;
A
#
# COMPACT_ATOMS: atom_id res chain seq x y z
N MET A 1 -37.87 -3.31 -43.79
CA MET A 1 -36.52 -3.32 -43.15
C MET A 1 -36.17 -4.75 -42.86
N ALA A 2 -34.99 -5.22 -43.29
CA ALA A 2 -34.51 -6.54 -42.92
C ALA A 2 -34.12 -6.55 -41.44
N THR A 3 -34.70 -7.47 -40.67
CA THR A 3 -34.31 -7.69 -39.25
C THR A 3 -33.10 -8.61 -39.24
N ILE A 4 -31.96 -8.07 -38.74
CA ILE A 4 -30.75 -8.89 -38.53
C ILE A 4 -30.81 -9.39 -37.09
N ALA A 5 -30.68 -10.71 -36.88
CA ALA A 5 -30.56 -11.25 -35.53
C ALA A 5 -29.26 -10.72 -34.87
N ILE A 6 -29.30 -10.47 -33.58
CA ILE A 6 -28.12 -9.96 -32.82
C ILE A 6 -26.92 -10.89 -32.96
N SER A 7 -27.18 -12.22 -33.05
CA SER A 7 -26.12 -13.22 -33.26
C SER A 7 -25.48 -13.20 -34.65
N ALA A 8 -26.07 -12.49 -35.60
CA ALA A 8 -25.54 -12.36 -36.98
C ALA A 8 -24.81 -11.00 -37.21
N LEU A 9 -24.66 -10.20 -36.19
CA LEU A 9 -23.90 -8.96 -36.30
C LEU A 9 -22.38 -9.24 -36.31
N PRO A 10 -21.60 -8.47 -37.10
CA PRO A 10 -20.16 -8.56 -37.05
C PRO A 10 -19.62 -8.31 -35.63
N ILE A 11 -18.58 -9.05 -35.24
CA ILE A 11 -17.92 -8.85 -33.95
C ILE A 11 -17.13 -7.52 -34.03
N ALA A 12 -17.38 -6.61 -33.11
CA ALA A 12 -16.57 -5.39 -32.96
C ALA A 12 -15.16 -5.75 -32.47
N THR A 13 -14.13 -5.31 -33.16
CA THR A 13 -12.72 -5.51 -32.82
C THR A 13 -12.15 -4.40 -31.91
N SER A 14 -12.88 -3.30 -31.77
CA SER A 14 -12.56 -2.18 -30.88
C SER A 14 -13.84 -1.57 -30.32
N GLN A 15 -13.74 -0.92 -29.17
CA GLN A 15 -14.85 -0.24 -28.51
C GLN A 15 -14.57 1.27 -28.48
N ALA A 16 -15.54 2.06 -28.86
CA ALA A 16 -15.53 3.52 -28.72
C ALA A 16 -16.59 3.96 -27.71
N GLY A 17 -16.37 5.08 -27.03
CA GLY A 17 -17.31 5.58 -26.02
C GLY A 17 -18.71 5.88 -26.57
N ALA A 18 -18.83 6.15 -27.88
CA ALA A 18 -20.10 6.37 -28.58
C ALA A 18 -20.83 5.08 -28.99
N ASP A 19 -20.17 3.91 -28.92
CA ASP A 19 -20.80 2.63 -29.23
C ASP A 19 -21.94 2.36 -28.25
N VAL A 20 -22.99 1.71 -28.72
CA VAL A 20 -24.21 1.49 -27.95
C VAL A 20 -24.59 0.00 -27.90
N LEU A 21 -25.12 -0.39 -26.76
CA LEU A 21 -25.73 -1.70 -26.54
C LEU A 21 -27.25 -1.54 -26.49
N PRO A 22 -28.05 -2.35 -27.18
CA PRO A 22 -29.48 -2.37 -26.98
C PRO A 22 -29.80 -3.02 -25.63
N ILE A 23 -30.61 -2.35 -24.82
CA ILE A 23 -31.11 -2.86 -23.55
C ILE A 23 -32.64 -2.76 -23.51
N VAL A 24 -33.28 -3.70 -22.82
CA VAL A 24 -34.70 -3.59 -22.49
C VAL A 24 -34.81 -3.00 -21.09
N GLN A 25 -35.40 -1.81 -20.99
CA GLN A 25 -35.64 -1.19 -19.70
C GLN A 25 -36.88 -1.83 -19.05
N ALA A 26 -36.69 -2.58 -17.97
CA ALA A 26 -37.77 -3.33 -17.31
C ALA A 26 -38.95 -2.47 -16.85
N SER A 27 -38.69 -1.21 -16.39
CA SER A 27 -39.71 -0.30 -15.91
C SER A 27 -40.65 0.23 -17.00
N SER A 28 -40.27 0.15 -18.28
CA SER A 28 -41.08 0.67 -19.41
C SER A 28 -41.28 -0.38 -20.51
N SER A 29 -40.67 -1.56 -20.41
CA SER A 29 -40.68 -2.60 -21.46
C SER A 29 -40.25 -2.08 -22.84
N THR A 30 -39.48 -1.01 -22.89
CA THR A 30 -38.99 -0.39 -24.12
C THR A 30 -37.53 -0.72 -24.35
N THR A 31 -37.18 -0.99 -25.62
CA THR A 31 -35.76 -1.13 -26.01
C THR A 31 -35.12 0.25 -26.05
N LYS A 32 -34.01 0.43 -25.35
CA LYS A 32 -33.22 1.67 -25.34
C LYS A 32 -31.76 1.36 -25.71
N GLN A 33 -31.01 2.39 -25.99
CA GLN A 33 -29.57 2.31 -26.23
C GLN A 33 -28.82 2.70 -24.96
N LEU A 34 -27.84 1.89 -24.56
CA LEU A 34 -26.88 2.23 -23.51
C LEU A 34 -25.52 2.41 -24.16
N SER A 35 -24.94 3.60 -24.10
CA SER A 35 -23.59 3.83 -24.62
C SER A 35 -22.54 3.13 -23.75
N ILE A 36 -21.45 2.72 -24.35
CA ILE A 36 -20.29 2.17 -23.64
C ILE A 36 -19.76 3.19 -22.61
N THR A 37 -19.75 4.50 -22.94
CA THR A 37 -19.42 5.55 -21.98
C THR A 37 -20.31 5.49 -20.75
N ASN A 38 -21.64 5.44 -20.91
CA ASN A 38 -22.57 5.40 -19.77
C ASN A 38 -22.43 4.12 -18.95
N LEU A 39 -22.07 2.99 -19.57
CA LEU A 39 -21.85 1.73 -18.88
C LEU A 39 -20.60 1.79 -17.97
N PHE A 40 -19.57 2.55 -18.35
CA PHE A 40 -18.28 2.56 -17.63
C PHE A 40 -17.95 3.90 -16.94
N THR A 41 -18.63 5.00 -17.23
CA THR A 41 -18.32 6.32 -16.62
C THR A 41 -18.74 6.44 -15.17
N SER A 42 -19.86 5.86 -14.77
CA SER A 42 -20.35 5.88 -13.38
C SER A 42 -21.28 4.70 -13.10
N PRO A 43 -20.82 3.46 -13.27
CA PRO A 43 -21.67 2.31 -13.05
C PRO A 43 -21.97 2.16 -11.55
N ALA A 44 -23.23 2.13 -11.17
CA ALA A 44 -23.65 1.72 -9.83
C ALA A 44 -23.77 0.20 -9.77
N PHE A 45 -22.75 -0.48 -9.35
CA PHE A 45 -22.76 -1.93 -9.11
C PHE A 45 -23.20 -2.22 -7.68
N VAL A 46 -24.29 -2.98 -7.54
CA VAL A 46 -24.74 -3.49 -6.24
C VAL A 46 -24.02 -4.77 -5.96
N THR A 47 -23.02 -4.99 -5.30
CA THR A 47 -22.24 -6.23 -5.06
C THR A 47 -21.46 -6.73 -6.28
N PRO A 48 -20.57 -5.91 -6.87
CA PRO A 48 -19.73 -6.42 -7.97
C PRO A 48 -18.74 -7.47 -7.45
N ALA A 49 -18.69 -8.64 -8.06
CA ALA A 49 -17.60 -9.59 -7.87
C ALA A 49 -16.45 -9.21 -8.83
N LEU A 50 -15.48 -8.45 -8.35
CA LEU A 50 -14.29 -8.13 -9.11
C LEU A 50 -13.21 -9.20 -8.81
N GLY A 51 -12.70 -9.86 -9.84
CA GLY A 51 -11.48 -10.68 -9.72
C GLY A 51 -10.25 -9.83 -9.37
N ALA A 52 -9.09 -10.15 -9.94
CA ALA A 52 -7.93 -9.28 -9.80
C ALA A 52 -8.21 -7.94 -10.51
N ALA A 53 -8.43 -6.87 -9.75
CA ALA A 53 -8.68 -5.53 -10.27
C ALA A 53 -7.43 -4.66 -10.11
N THR A 54 -7.02 -3.96 -11.18
CA THR A 54 -5.99 -2.93 -11.12
C THR A 54 -6.66 -1.56 -11.12
N ALA A 55 -6.42 -0.77 -10.10
CA ALA A 55 -6.93 0.59 -9.99
C ALA A 55 -5.80 1.57 -9.65
N THR A 56 -5.84 2.77 -10.22
CA THR A 56 -4.89 3.85 -9.87
C THR A 56 -5.17 4.38 -8.46
N SER A 57 -6.44 4.40 -8.06
CA SER A 57 -6.88 4.75 -6.71
C SER A 57 -8.18 4.05 -6.37
N VAL A 58 -8.41 3.81 -5.09
CA VAL A 58 -9.67 3.30 -4.54
C VAL A 58 -10.10 4.26 -3.44
N THR A 59 -11.28 4.89 -3.59
CA THR A 59 -11.90 5.70 -2.54
C THR A 59 -13.05 4.91 -1.93
N ALA A 60 -12.98 4.62 -0.64
CA ALA A 60 -14.02 3.93 0.09
C ALA A 60 -14.66 4.87 1.12
N THR A 61 -16.00 4.94 1.15
CA THR A 61 -16.75 5.66 2.20
C THR A 61 -17.07 4.78 3.40
N GLY A 62 -16.74 3.49 3.33
CA GLY A 62 -16.86 2.49 4.37
C GLY A 62 -15.54 1.76 4.60
N ALA A 63 -15.58 0.69 5.39
CA ALA A 63 -14.40 -0.11 5.67
C ALA A 63 -13.88 -0.84 4.42
N ILE A 64 -12.56 -0.89 4.27
CA ILE A 64 -11.89 -1.81 3.35
C ILE A 64 -11.52 -3.04 4.18
N ALA A 65 -12.17 -4.18 3.92
CA ALA A 65 -11.96 -5.42 4.66
C ALA A 65 -11.37 -6.51 3.76
N ALA A 66 -10.33 -7.18 4.24
CA ALA A 66 -9.81 -8.40 3.64
C ALA A 66 -10.26 -9.60 4.49
N THR A 67 -11.07 -10.48 3.93
CA THR A 67 -11.58 -11.68 4.62
C THR A 67 -10.72 -12.92 4.38
N GLY A 68 -9.79 -12.85 3.43
CA GLY A 68 -8.83 -13.93 3.15
C GLY A 68 -7.57 -13.86 4.00
N THR A 69 -6.69 -14.85 3.85
CA THR A 69 -5.43 -14.96 4.59
C THR A 69 -4.34 -13.96 4.15
N ALA A 70 -4.50 -13.32 2.99
CA ALA A 70 -3.52 -12.37 2.45
C ALA A 70 -3.54 -10.98 3.14
N GLY A 71 -4.69 -10.62 3.75
CA GLY A 71 -4.83 -9.34 4.45
C GLY A 71 -4.77 -8.11 3.54
N VAL A 72 -4.52 -6.95 4.16
CA VAL A 72 -4.26 -5.67 3.49
C VAL A 72 -2.82 -5.28 3.72
N GLY A 73 -2.07 -5.00 2.67
CA GLY A 73 -0.65 -4.68 2.81
C GLY A 73 0.00 -4.18 1.51
N TYR A 74 1.31 -4.07 1.55
CA TYR A 74 2.11 -3.68 0.39
C TYR A 74 2.42 -4.90 -0.48
N ALA A 75 2.34 -4.71 -1.80
CA ALA A 75 2.71 -5.73 -2.79
C ALA A 75 4.24 -5.85 -2.95
N THR A 76 4.67 -6.92 -3.62
CA THR A 76 6.07 -7.15 -4.01
C THR A 76 6.63 -5.92 -4.75
N GLY A 77 7.85 -5.50 -4.37
CA GLY A 77 8.53 -4.34 -4.93
C GLY A 77 8.37 -3.05 -4.11
N ALA A 78 7.36 -2.96 -3.22
CA ALA A 78 7.20 -1.83 -2.32
C ALA A 78 8.23 -1.83 -1.17
N GLY A 79 8.82 -3.00 -0.87
CA GLY A 79 9.78 -3.20 0.22
C GLY A 79 11.23 -3.16 -0.22
N GLY A 80 12.13 -3.06 0.77
CA GLY A 80 13.57 -3.13 0.60
C GLY A 80 14.31 -3.48 1.90
N ALA A 81 15.64 -3.54 1.81
CA ALA A 81 16.49 -3.76 2.97
C ALA A 81 17.73 -2.89 2.92
N VAL A 82 18.24 -2.49 4.07
CA VAL A 82 19.49 -1.74 4.24
C VAL A 82 20.20 -2.17 5.51
N THR A 83 21.53 -2.06 5.53
CA THR A 83 22.38 -2.39 6.69
C THR A 83 23.19 -1.16 7.11
N GLN A 84 23.25 -0.89 8.42
CA GLN A 84 24.19 0.09 8.98
C GLN A 84 25.61 -0.45 8.93
N LEU A 85 26.56 0.37 8.45
CA LEU A 85 27.94 -0.08 8.21
C LEU A 85 28.95 0.37 9.30
N THR A 86 28.63 1.39 10.08
CA THR A 86 29.63 2.03 10.96
C THR A 86 29.24 1.98 12.43
N SER A 87 28.01 2.28 12.78
CA SER A 87 27.51 2.27 14.15
C SER A 87 25.99 2.15 14.18
N ARG A 88 25.41 1.85 15.34
CA ARG A 88 23.96 1.82 15.54
C ARG A 88 23.28 3.19 15.48
N THR A 89 24.07 4.28 15.49
CA THR A 89 23.58 5.65 15.31
C THR A 89 23.80 6.19 13.90
N THR A 90 24.44 5.42 13.01
CA THR A 90 24.64 5.80 11.62
C THR A 90 23.30 5.83 10.88
N GLY A 91 22.95 6.95 10.26
CA GLY A 91 21.78 7.07 9.40
C GLY A 91 21.85 6.13 8.19
N VAL A 92 20.69 5.75 7.67
CA VAL A 92 20.57 4.91 6.47
C VAL A 92 19.64 5.54 5.46
N THR A 93 19.77 5.16 4.18
CA THR A 93 18.86 5.57 3.13
C THR A 93 18.12 4.35 2.59
N LEU A 94 16.78 4.38 2.63
CA LEU A 94 15.93 3.34 2.06
C LEU A 94 14.63 3.96 1.53
N ASN A 95 14.60 4.32 0.25
CA ASN A 95 13.48 4.97 -0.44
C ASN A 95 12.37 3.96 -0.80
N LYS A 96 11.70 3.41 0.22
CA LYS A 96 10.65 2.39 0.12
C LYS A 96 9.57 2.64 1.16
N THR A 97 8.33 2.25 0.84
CA THR A 97 7.19 2.38 1.76
C THR A 97 7.22 1.36 2.90
N THR A 98 7.98 0.28 2.75
CA THR A 98 8.24 -0.69 3.82
C THR A 98 9.64 -1.23 3.69
N GLY A 99 10.23 -1.68 4.79
CA GLY A 99 11.60 -2.21 4.72
C GLY A 99 12.13 -2.80 6.00
N ALA A 100 13.28 -3.43 5.85
CA ALA A 100 14.08 -4.02 6.92
C ALA A 100 15.40 -3.27 7.06
N ILE A 101 15.74 -2.88 8.28
CA ILE A 101 17.00 -2.19 8.62
C ILE A 101 17.79 -3.13 9.53
N THR A 102 18.92 -3.65 9.04
CA THR A 102 19.86 -4.41 9.86
C THR A 102 20.80 -3.43 10.57
N LEU A 103 20.81 -3.45 11.89
CA LEU A 103 21.67 -2.58 12.68
C LEU A 103 23.12 -3.07 12.65
N PHE A 104 24.04 -2.13 12.86
CA PHE A 104 25.46 -2.43 13.05
C PHE A 104 25.66 -3.38 14.25
N SER A 105 26.60 -4.31 14.13
CA SER A 105 26.96 -5.26 15.20
C SER A 105 27.54 -4.51 16.41
N ALA A 106 26.83 -4.53 17.51
CA ALA A 106 27.28 -3.94 18.78
C ALA A 106 26.50 -4.57 19.94
N ALA A 107 27.00 -4.36 21.15
CA ALA A 107 26.29 -4.77 22.37
C ALA A 107 24.99 -3.98 22.53
N GLY A 108 23.96 -4.64 23.08
CA GLY A 108 22.75 -3.99 23.52
C GLY A 108 23.03 -2.95 24.62
N SER A 109 22.19 -1.93 24.72
CA SER A 109 22.30 -0.87 25.73
C SER A 109 20.93 -0.38 26.18
N ALA A 110 20.78 -0.19 27.49
CA ALA A 110 19.60 0.46 28.07
C ALA A 110 19.57 1.96 27.80
N THR A 111 20.71 2.57 27.41
CA THR A 111 20.77 3.96 26.97
C THR A 111 20.18 4.08 25.58
N ALA A 112 19.22 4.98 25.41
CA ALA A 112 18.58 5.21 24.13
C ALA A 112 19.59 5.73 23.08
N ALA A 113 19.51 5.15 21.88
CA ALA A 113 20.26 5.58 20.71
C ALA A 113 19.26 5.92 19.59
N THR A 114 19.64 6.87 18.73
CA THR A 114 18.80 7.34 17.64
C THR A 114 19.57 7.35 16.32
N PHE A 115 18.93 6.97 15.25
CA PHE A 115 19.43 7.18 13.89
C PHE A 115 18.32 7.66 12.96
N THR A 116 18.72 8.33 11.88
CA THR A 116 17.81 8.84 10.85
C THR A 116 17.69 7.84 9.69
N VAL A 117 16.48 7.59 9.24
CA VAL A 117 16.18 6.92 7.99
C VAL A 117 15.82 7.99 6.95
N THR A 118 16.67 8.21 5.95
CA THR A 118 16.34 9.01 4.77
C THR A 118 15.45 8.19 3.86
N ASN A 119 14.26 8.72 3.54
CA ASN A 119 13.27 7.99 2.76
C ASN A 119 12.37 8.95 1.97
N SER A 120 12.61 9.07 0.68
CA SER A 120 11.89 9.99 -0.22
C SER A 120 10.39 9.71 -0.35
N THR A 121 9.90 8.55 0.12
CA THR A 121 8.47 8.22 0.11
C THR A 121 7.72 8.77 1.32
N VAL A 122 8.42 9.30 2.32
CA VAL A 122 7.84 9.80 3.58
C VAL A 122 7.44 11.27 3.45
N ALA A 123 6.22 11.59 3.85
CA ALA A 123 5.73 12.95 4.07
C ALA A 123 5.70 13.26 5.58
N ALA A 124 5.73 14.54 5.94
CA ALA A 124 5.72 14.96 7.35
C ALA A 124 4.45 14.56 8.12
N THR A 125 3.38 14.26 7.43
CA THR A 125 2.09 13.83 8.00
C THR A 125 1.94 12.31 8.13
N ASP A 126 2.91 11.52 7.60
CA ASP A 126 2.82 10.07 7.59
C ASP A 126 3.00 9.45 8.98
N VAL A 127 2.41 8.27 9.17
CA VAL A 127 2.60 7.43 10.36
C VAL A 127 3.56 6.31 10.01
N ILE A 128 4.60 6.16 10.82
CA ILE A 128 5.58 5.07 10.67
C ILE A 128 5.33 4.03 11.75
N ILE A 129 5.07 2.80 11.32
CA ILE A 129 4.98 1.63 12.21
C ILE A 129 6.34 0.95 12.25
N LEU A 130 6.79 0.57 13.46
CA LEU A 130 8.04 -0.14 13.69
C LEU A 130 7.78 -1.46 14.41
N ASN A 131 8.59 -2.47 14.10
CA ASN A 131 8.70 -3.68 14.91
C ASN A 131 10.10 -4.28 14.84
N GLN A 132 10.52 -4.93 15.93
CA GLN A 132 11.69 -5.80 15.90
C GLN A 132 11.36 -7.06 15.10
N LYS A 133 12.15 -7.35 14.07
CA LYS A 133 12.03 -8.56 13.23
C LYS A 133 12.90 -9.69 13.73
N SER A 134 14.10 -9.38 14.18
CA SER A 134 15.06 -10.35 14.73
C SER A 134 16.03 -9.68 15.69
N GLY A 135 16.73 -10.48 16.46
CA GLY A 135 17.66 -10.12 17.51
C GLY A 135 17.42 -11.01 18.73
N THR A 136 18.42 -11.14 19.58
CA THR A 136 18.35 -11.90 20.84
C THR A 136 17.79 -11.01 21.96
N ASP A 137 18.28 -9.77 22.03
CA ASP A 137 17.82 -8.80 23.01
C ASP A 137 16.44 -8.24 22.60
N LEU A 138 15.61 -7.86 23.56
CA LEU A 138 14.36 -7.15 23.33
C LEU A 138 14.62 -5.65 23.24
N TYR A 139 14.06 -5.01 22.21
CA TYR A 139 14.22 -3.60 21.94
C TYR A 139 12.89 -2.84 22.10
N ASP A 140 12.93 -1.77 22.91
CA ASP A 140 11.93 -0.71 22.83
C ASP A 140 12.23 0.10 21.56
N LEU A 141 11.24 0.25 20.68
CA LEU A 141 11.35 0.98 19.42
C LEU A 141 10.39 2.16 19.40
N MET A 142 10.86 3.33 19.04
CA MET A 142 10.06 4.55 18.94
C MET A 142 10.38 5.32 17.67
N VAL A 143 9.36 5.86 17.03
CA VAL A 143 9.53 6.92 16.03
C VAL A 143 9.53 8.26 16.76
N THR A 144 10.64 8.98 16.75
CA THR A 144 10.80 10.22 17.52
C THR A 144 10.75 11.50 16.69
N ALA A 145 10.79 11.37 15.37
CA ALA A 145 10.56 12.46 14.43
C ALA A 145 10.09 11.90 13.08
N VAL A 146 9.20 12.61 12.40
CA VAL A 146 8.81 12.37 11.00
C VAL A 146 8.85 13.72 10.29
N ALA A 147 9.55 13.76 9.16
CA ALA A 147 9.67 14.94 8.31
C ALA A 147 9.55 14.54 6.85
N ALA A 148 9.34 15.50 5.96
CA ALA A 148 9.39 15.21 4.53
C ALA A 148 10.77 14.63 4.15
N GLY A 149 10.77 13.42 3.61
CA GLY A 149 11.97 12.71 3.18
C GLY A 149 12.75 11.98 4.27
N SER A 150 12.28 11.93 5.53
CA SER A 150 12.99 11.21 6.59
C SER A 150 12.15 10.94 7.84
N PHE A 151 12.62 9.99 8.66
CA PHE A 151 12.13 9.77 10.02
C PHE A 151 13.26 9.29 10.93
N ASN A 152 13.11 9.46 12.24
CA ASN A 152 14.05 9.00 13.24
C ASN A 152 13.52 7.77 13.97
N ILE A 153 14.38 6.76 14.11
CA ILE A 153 14.17 5.61 14.98
C ILE A 153 15.02 5.77 16.22
N THR A 154 14.37 5.83 17.38
CA THR A 154 15.02 5.75 18.69
C THR A 154 14.75 4.38 19.30
N PHE A 155 15.77 3.76 19.84
CA PHE A 155 15.70 2.40 20.38
C PHE A 155 16.61 2.24 21.59
N ARG A 156 16.31 1.24 22.44
CA ARG A 156 17.14 0.77 23.55
C ARG A 156 16.79 -0.68 23.84
N THR A 157 17.69 -1.42 24.52
CA THR A 157 17.35 -2.74 25.05
C THR A 157 16.65 -2.64 26.41
N THR A 158 15.78 -3.59 26.70
CA THR A 158 15.04 -3.69 27.97
C THR A 158 15.76 -4.60 29.00
N GLY A 159 17.08 -4.74 28.88
CA GLY A 159 17.90 -5.52 29.83
C GLY A 159 18.95 -6.40 29.18
N GLY A 160 18.98 -6.52 27.85
CA GLY A 160 20.01 -7.29 27.13
C GLY A 160 21.24 -6.46 26.81
N SER A 161 22.38 -7.14 26.71
CA SER A 161 23.69 -6.56 26.31
C SER A 161 24.41 -7.43 25.27
N THR A 162 23.66 -8.26 24.56
CA THR A 162 24.21 -9.18 23.55
C THR A 162 24.82 -8.39 22.39
N THR A 163 26.02 -8.80 21.95
CA THR A 163 26.59 -8.27 20.70
C THR A 163 25.92 -8.96 19.51
N GLU A 164 25.11 -8.22 18.78
CA GLU A 164 24.28 -8.75 17.71
C GLU A 164 23.98 -7.72 16.62
N THR A 165 23.36 -8.18 15.52
CA THR A 165 22.86 -7.36 14.39
C THR A 165 21.34 -7.45 14.34
N PRO A 166 20.59 -6.76 15.23
CA PRO A 166 19.14 -6.83 15.23
C PRO A 166 18.57 -6.22 13.95
N VAL A 167 17.39 -6.71 13.55
CA VAL A 167 16.69 -6.20 12.38
C VAL A 167 15.40 -5.55 12.81
N PHE A 168 15.19 -4.30 12.39
CA PHE A 168 13.95 -3.56 12.59
C PHE A 168 13.22 -3.43 11.27
N ASN A 169 11.93 -3.73 11.28
CA ASN A 169 11.05 -3.46 10.14
C ASN A 169 10.33 -2.14 10.34
N PHE A 170 10.03 -1.46 9.22
CA PHE A 170 9.12 -0.33 9.20
C PHE A 170 8.08 -0.45 8.09
N ALA A 171 6.96 0.23 8.29
CA ALA A 171 5.94 0.48 7.27
C ALA A 171 5.45 1.91 7.38
N VAL A 172 5.26 2.56 6.21
CA VAL A 172 4.77 3.95 6.10
C VAL A 172 3.28 3.92 5.81
N ILE A 173 2.46 4.44 6.70
CA ILE A 173 1.03 4.68 6.44
C ILE A 173 0.88 6.14 6.05
N LYS A 174 0.30 6.39 4.87
CA LYS A 174 0.11 7.75 4.37
C LYS A 174 -0.92 8.49 5.23
N GLY A 175 -0.50 9.60 5.78
CA GLY A 175 -1.34 10.51 6.56
C GLY A 175 -1.67 11.78 5.78
N VAL A 176 -2.71 12.48 6.23
CA VAL A 176 -3.09 13.81 5.74
C VAL A 176 -3.09 14.79 6.91
N ALA A 177 -2.76 16.06 6.64
CA ALA A 177 -2.94 17.11 7.64
C ALA A 177 -4.45 17.28 7.93
N ALA A 178 -4.77 17.47 9.21
CA ALA A 178 -6.11 17.81 9.64
C ALA A 178 -6.41 19.28 9.30
#